data_15265efda20d3e6ead55bb66853382e0
#
_entry.id   15265efda20d3e6ead55bb66853382e0
#
_cell.length_a   1.000
_cell.length_b   1.000
_cell.length_c   1.000
_cell.angle_alpha   90.00
_cell.angle_beta   90.00
_cell.angle_gamma   90.00
#
_symmetry.space_group_name_H-M   'P 1'
#
loop_
_entity.id
_entity.type
_entity.pdbx_description
1 polymer ?
#
loop_
_entity_poly.entity_id
_entity_poly.type
_entity_poly.pdbx_seq_one_letter_code
_entity_poly.pdbx_strand_id
1 'polypeptide(L)'
;MKDKYWIAFSAIEQLDSTFVQRLYNYFGDVETAFNAELKDLRQIEGLSVKKAENFVEKKKLVNPDKALDEVLKRGIKYITFESQDYPYMLSQISNPPMTLYYKGDLASCNLNRTVAFVGSRRASLNGKEGVKRVISDLKNTDVCIVSGLAAGIDAISHESAIYNNLKTIGVIASGFDYVYPESNKHLYE
;
A
#
# COMPACT_ATOMS: atom_id res chain seq x y z
N MET A 1 -19.49 6.86 -7.75
CA MET A 1 -18.42 5.93 -7.37
C MET A 1 -17.83 6.46 -6.06
N LYS A 2 -17.87 5.67 -4.97
CA LYS A 2 -17.43 6.13 -3.63
C LYS A 2 -15.91 6.14 -3.46
N ASP A 3 -15.19 5.43 -4.33
CA ASP A 3 -13.72 5.29 -4.29
C ASP A 3 -12.98 6.62 -4.23
N LYS A 4 -13.52 7.67 -4.87
CA LYS A 4 -12.94 9.02 -4.84
C LYS A 4 -12.71 9.55 -3.42
N TYR A 5 -13.53 9.15 -2.45
CA TYR A 5 -13.39 9.58 -1.06
C TYR A 5 -12.26 8.83 -0.35
N TRP A 6 -12.04 7.54 -0.67
CA TRP A 6 -10.87 6.80 -0.19
C TRP A 6 -9.56 7.44 -0.67
N ILE A 7 -9.54 7.80 -1.97
CA ILE A 7 -8.40 8.49 -2.57
C ILE A 7 -8.22 9.87 -1.96
N ALA A 8 -9.31 10.62 -1.74
CA ALA A 8 -9.25 11.92 -1.10
C ALA A 8 -8.72 11.87 0.33
N PHE A 9 -9.07 10.84 1.12
CA PHE A 9 -8.48 10.63 2.44
C PHE A 9 -6.97 10.43 2.36
N SER A 10 -6.48 9.64 1.40
CA SER A 10 -5.05 9.40 1.23
C SER A 10 -4.27 10.62 0.70
N ALA A 11 -4.95 11.58 0.09
CA ALA A 11 -4.36 12.85 -0.34
C ALA A 11 -4.22 13.88 0.78
N ILE A 12 -4.79 13.62 1.96
CA ILE A 12 -4.67 14.51 3.13
C ILE A 12 -3.36 14.21 3.86
N GLU A 13 -2.44 15.15 3.83
CA GLU A 13 -1.15 15.01 4.51
C GLU A 13 -1.29 14.78 6.02
N GLN A 14 -0.44 13.89 6.56
CA GLN A 14 -0.36 13.56 7.98
C GLN A 14 -1.66 12.95 8.56
N LEU A 15 -2.51 12.40 7.71
CA LEU A 15 -3.66 11.63 8.14
C LEU A 15 -3.27 10.15 8.21
N ASP A 16 -3.37 9.56 9.39
CA ASP A 16 -3.08 8.13 9.55
C ASP A 16 -4.30 7.27 9.21
N SER A 17 -4.05 6.05 8.76
CA SER A 17 -5.12 5.13 8.37
C SER A 17 -5.98 4.70 9.56
N THR A 18 -5.46 4.70 10.79
CA THR A 18 -6.25 4.44 12.01
C THR A 18 -7.34 5.50 12.21
N PHE A 19 -7.03 6.76 11.91
CA PHE A 19 -8.03 7.82 11.97
C PHE A 19 -9.13 7.59 10.93
N VAL A 20 -8.76 7.32 9.69
CA VAL A 20 -9.71 7.06 8.58
C VAL A 20 -10.58 5.84 8.89
N GLN A 21 -9.96 4.73 9.34
CA GLN A 21 -10.67 3.53 9.73
C GLN A 21 -11.69 3.78 10.85
N ARG A 22 -11.32 4.58 11.85
CA ARG A 22 -12.23 4.94 12.95
C ARG A 22 -13.43 5.75 12.46
N LEU A 23 -13.21 6.69 11.56
CA LEU A 23 -14.31 7.44 10.94
C LEU A 23 -15.20 6.50 10.13
N TYR A 24 -14.61 5.67 9.29
CA TYR A 24 -15.35 4.70 8.49
C TYR A 24 -16.18 3.76 9.35
N ASN A 25 -15.61 3.21 10.42
CA ASN A 25 -16.32 2.31 11.34
C ASN A 25 -17.50 3.00 12.05
N TYR A 26 -17.36 4.30 12.36
CA TYR A 26 -18.40 5.05 13.03
C TYR A 26 -19.56 5.43 12.09
N PHE A 27 -19.25 5.92 10.89
CA PHE A 27 -20.25 6.38 9.94
C PHE A 27 -20.78 5.27 9.03
N GLY A 28 -20.09 4.14 8.91
CA GLY A 28 -20.45 3.01 8.04
C GLY A 28 -20.36 3.29 6.53
N ASP A 29 -19.94 4.48 6.15
CA ASP A 29 -19.86 4.92 4.76
C ASP A 29 -18.72 5.94 4.57
N VAL A 30 -17.87 5.73 3.56
CA VAL A 30 -16.69 6.57 3.33
C VAL A 30 -17.03 8.00 2.90
N GLU A 31 -18.10 8.18 2.13
CA GLU A 31 -18.56 9.50 1.70
C GLU A 31 -19.06 10.31 2.91
N THR A 32 -19.88 9.71 3.75
CA THR A 32 -20.37 10.31 5.00
C THR A 32 -19.21 10.65 5.93
N ALA A 33 -18.26 9.71 6.08
CA ALA A 33 -17.06 9.91 6.90
C ALA A 33 -16.20 11.09 6.39
N PHE A 34 -16.00 11.21 5.08
CA PHE A 34 -15.23 12.32 4.51
C PHE A 34 -15.94 13.66 4.69
N ASN A 35 -17.26 13.71 4.52
CA ASN A 35 -18.04 14.93 4.60
C ASN A 35 -18.40 15.33 6.06
N ALA A 36 -18.15 14.48 7.06
CA ALA A 36 -18.50 14.74 8.46
C ALA A 36 -17.97 16.09 8.96
N GLU A 37 -18.81 16.82 9.68
CA GLU A 37 -18.45 18.10 10.28
C GLU A 37 -17.76 17.90 11.65
N LEU A 38 -17.08 18.94 12.14
CA LEU A 38 -16.38 18.87 13.42
C LEU A 38 -17.29 18.46 14.59
N LYS A 39 -18.56 18.90 14.57
CA LYS A 39 -19.55 18.53 15.60
C LYS A 39 -19.81 17.03 15.66
N ASP A 40 -19.83 16.37 14.49
CA ASP A 40 -20.08 14.93 14.38
C ASP A 40 -18.84 14.14 14.80
N LEU A 41 -17.66 14.61 14.40
CA LEU A 41 -16.38 14.01 14.76
C LEU A 41 -16.10 14.04 16.26
N ARG A 42 -16.56 15.08 16.97
CA ARG A 42 -16.42 15.19 18.42
C ARG A 42 -17.23 14.16 19.21
N GLN A 43 -18.20 13.51 18.59
CA GLN A 43 -18.99 12.45 19.21
C GLN A 43 -18.31 11.09 19.15
N ILE A 44 -17.24 10.95 18.34
CA ILE A 44 -16.52 9.68 18.19
C ILE A 44 -15.62 9.48 19.40
N GLU A 45 -15.93 8.48 20.22
CA GLU A 45 -15.15 8.15 21.41
C GLU A 45 -13.68 7.85 21.07
N GLY A 46 -12.78 8.44 21.83
CA GLY A 46 -11.33 8.28 21.68
C GLY A 46 -10.76 8.94 20.43
N LEU A 47 -11.53 9.75 19.68
CA LEU A 47 -10.99 10.56 18.60
C LEU A 47 -10.35 11.84 19.15
N SER A 48 -9.09 12.10 18.79
CA SER A 48 -8.41 13.33 19.21
C SER A 48 -9.07 14.56 18.58
N VAL A 49 -9.52 15.51 19.42
CA VAL A 49 -10.12 16.77 18.95
C VAL A 49 -9.18 17.51 17.99
N LYS A 50 -7.88 17.59 18.33
CA LYS A 50 -6.87 18.22 17.47
C LYS A 50 -6.75 17.54 16.09
N LYS A 51 -6.82 16.21 16.03
CA LYS A 51 -6.81 15.48 14.76
C LYS A 51 -8.09 15.73 13.95
N ALA A 52 -9.25 15.81 14.62
CA ALA A 52 -10.52 16.11 13.97
C ALA A 52 -10.52 17.54 13.37
N GLU A 53 -10.04 18.53 14.12
CA GLU A 53 -9.91 19.91 13.65
C GLU A 53 -8.97 20.00 12.43
N ASN A 54 -7.78 19.40 12.52
CA ASN A 54 -6.82 19.34 11.42
C ASN A 54 -7.40 18.66 10.16
N PHE A 55 -8.15 17.58 10.35
CA PHE A 55 -8.82 16.91 9.24
C PHE A 55 -9.86 17.83 8.56
N VAL A 56 -10.74 18.48 9.35
CA VAL A 56 -11.79 19.38 8.82
C VAL A 56 -11.19 20.56 8.04
N GLU A 57 -10.04 21.06 8.47
CA GLU A 57 -9.33 22.13 7.75
C GLU A 57 -8.69 21.60 6.45
N LYS A 58 -7.95 20.51 6.52
CA LYS A 58 -7.21 19.98 5.38
C LYS A 58 -8.11 19.41 4.30
N LYS A 59 -9.22 18.76 4.67
CA LYS A 59 -10.14 18.22 3.66
C LYS A 59 -10.74 19.28 2.73
N LYS A 60 -10.83 20.54 3.17
CA LYS A 60 -11.29 21.66 2.31
C LYS A 60 -10.37 21.92 1.13
N LEU A 61 -9.09 21.51 1.24
CA LEU A 61 -8.08 21.66 0.19
C LEU A 61 -8.09 20.49 -0.81
N VAL A 62 -8.81 19.42 -0.52
CA VAL A 62 -8.85 18.22 -1.34
C VAL A 62 -10.21 18.10 -2.03
N ASN A 63 -10.18 18.09 -3.35
CA ASN A 63 -11.38 17.79 -4.15
C ASN A 63 -11.35 16.29 -4.52
N PRO A 64 -12.31 15.47 -4.08
CA PRO A 64 -12.30 14.03 -4.31
C PRO A 64 -12.32 13.65 -5.80
N ASP A 65 -13.06 14.39 -6.64
CA ASP A 65 -13.13 14.10 -8.07
C ASP A 65 -11.78 14.38 -8.75
N LYS A 66 -11.15 15.51 -8.42
CA LYS A 66 -9.81 15.84 -8.95
C LYS A 66 -8.75 14.84 -8.47
N ALA A 67 -8.80 14.42 -7.21
CA ALA A 67 -7.86 13.44 -6.67
C ALA A 67 -7.96 12.10 -7.41
N LEU A 68 -9.17 11.62 -7.69
CA LEU A 68 -9.39 10.43 -8.50
C LEU A 68 -8.88 10.63 -9.94
N ASP A 69 -9.22 11.74 -10.57
CA ASP A 69 -8.80 12.06 -11.94
C ASP A 69 -7.27 12.07 -12.09
N GLU A 70 -6.55 12.59 -11.11
CA GLU A 70 -5.09 12.60 -11.11
C GLU A 70 -4.50 11.19 -11.06
N VAL A 71 -5.04 10.32 -10.21
CA VAL A 71 -4.62 8.91 -10.12
C VAL A 71 -4.84 8.20 -11.46
N LEU A 72 -6.03 8.38 -12.06
CA LEU A 72 -6.39 7.75 -13.33
C LEU A 72 -5.55 8.26 -14.51
N LYS A 73 -5.32 9.58 -14.60
CA LYS A 73 -4.50 10.19 -15.66
C LYS A 73 -3.05 9.69 -15.63
N ARG A 74 -2.54 9.33 -14.46
CA ARG A 74 -1.19 8.76 -14.29
C ARG A 74 -1.12 7.26 -14.57
N GLY A 75 -2.22 6.63 -14.96
CA GLY A 75 -2.31 5.19 -15.18
C GLY A 75 -2.05 4.36 -13.92
N ILE A 76 -2.24 4.95 -12.73
CA ILE A 76 -2.10 4.29 -11.46
C ILE A 76 -3.41 3.55 -11.16
N LYS A 77 -3.30 2.28 -10.83
CA LYS A 77 -4.41 1.46 -10.34
C LYS A 77 -4.50 1.57 -8.83
N TYR A 78 -5.69 1.32 -8.28
CA TYR A 78 -5.88 1.34 -6.83
C TYR A 78 -6.86 0.24 -6.39
N ILE A 79 -6.74 -0.13 -5.12
CA ILE A 79 -7.66 -1.01 -4.39
C ILE A 79 -8.00 -0.29 -3.09
N THR A 80 -9.28 -0.16 -2.77
CA THR A 80 -9.73 0.42 -1.51
C THR A 80 -10.00 -0.65 -0.46
N PHE A 81 -10.04 -0.27 0.79
CA PHE A 81 -10.28 -1.20 1.91
C PHE A 81 -11.63 -1.97 1.77
N GLU A 82 -12.62 -1.38 1.11
CA GLU A 82 -13.91 -2.03 0.83
C GLU A 82 -13.89 -2.96 -0.40
N SER A 83 -12.83 -2.93 -1.21
CA SER A 83 -12.75 -3.74 -2.41
C SER A 83 -12.65 -5.23 -2.05
N GLN A 84 -13.35 -6.09 -2.79
CA GLN A 84 -13.25 -7.54 -2.65
C GLN A 84 -11.83 -8.08 -2.89
N ASP A 85 -11.07 -7.38 -3.73
CA ASP A 85 -9.68 -7.71 -4.06
C ASP A 85 -8.67 -7.19 -3.03
N TYR A 86 -9.12 -6.53 -1.96
CA TYR A 86 -8.20 -6.07 -0.92
C TYR A 86 -7.51 -7.27 -0.25
N PRO A 87 -6.16 -7.27 -0.12
CA PRO A 87 -5.44 -8.42 0.41
C PRO A 87 -5.88 -8.76 1.83
N TYR A 88 -6.46 -9.95 2.02
CA TYR A 88 -7.01 -10.37 3.31
C TYR A 88 -5.99 -10.26 4.45
N MET A 89 -4.78 -10.78 4.26
CA MET A 89 -3.74 -10.71 5.29
C MET A 89 -3.38 -9.27 5.68
N LEU A 90 -3.44 -8.34 4.73
CA LEU A 90 -3.18 -6.93 4.99
C LEU A 90 -4.33 -6.28 5.76
N SER A 91 -5.57 -6.71 5.57
CA SER A 91 -6.71 -6.21 6.33
C SER A 91 -6.67 -6.59 7.82
N GLN A 92 -5.87 -7.62 8.18
CA GLN A 92 -5.77 -8.14 9.55
C GLN A 92 -4.72 -7.41 10.40
N ILE A 93 -3.90 -6.54 9.83
CA ILE A 93 -2.93 -5.76 10.62
C ILE A 93 -3.64 -4.63 11.38
N SER A 94 -3.05 -4.16 12.47
CA SER A 94 -3.65 -3.13 13.34
C SER A 94 -3.87 -1.77 12.66
N ASN A 95 -3.17 -1.50 11.59
CA ASN A 95 -3.24 -0.22 10.86
C ASN A 95 -3.17 -0.45 9.36
N PRO A 96 -4.20 -1.07 8.74
CA PRO A 96 -4.21 -1.35 7.32
C PRO A 96 -4.27 -0.06 6.50
N PRO A 97 -3.53 0.05 5.40
CA PRO A 97 -3.68 1.17 4.49
C PRO A 97 -5.09 1.15 3.86
N MET A 98 -5.82 2.26 3.95
CA MET A 98 -7.21 2.32 3.47
C MET A 98 -7.32 2.36 1.94
N THR A 99 -6.23 2.72 1.25
CA THR A 99 -6.10 2.69 -0.20
C THR A 99 -4.71 2.17 -0.56
N LEU A 100 -4.67 1.18 -1.44
CA LEU A 100 -3.44 0.65 -2.05
C LEU A 100 -3.34 1.16 -3.48
N TYR A 101 -2.25 1.80 -3.81
CA TYR A 101 -1.92 2.17 -5.18
C TYR A 101 -0.96 1.16 -5.76
N TYR A 102 -1.15 0.78 -7.03
CA TYR A 102 -0.27 -0.20 -7.66
C TYR A 102 -0.10 0.03 -9.15
N LYS A 103 1.01 -0.47 -9.68
CA LYS A 103 1.29 -0.64 -11.11
C LYS A 103 1.52 -2.11 -11.40
N GLY A 104 1.36 -2.52 -12.65
CA GLY A 104 1.53 -3.90 -13.06
C GLY A 104 0.24 -4.73 -12.99
N ASP A 105 0.39 -6.04 -12.90
CA ASP A 105 -0.70 -7.01 -12.89
C ASP A 105 -0.79 -7.72 -11.53
N LEU A 106 -1.46 -7.07 -10.59
CA LEU A 106 -1.65 -7.62 -9.24
C LEU A 106 -2.58 -8.85 -9.24
N ALA A 107 -3.51 -8.93 -10.19
CA ALA A 107 -4.44 -10.06 -10.30
C ALA A 107 -3.73 -11.39 -10.62
N SER A 108 -2.55 -11.34 -11.24
CA SER A 108 -1.74 -12.53 -11.49
C SER A 108 -1.01 -13.07 -10.25
N CYS A 109 -1.05 -12.34 -9.14
CA CYS A 109 -0.38 -12.70 -7.89
C CYS A 109 -1.36 -13.37 -6.93
N ASN A 110 -0.98 -14.51 -6.35
CA ASN A 110 -1.76 -15.11 -5.27
C ASN A 110 -1.50 -14.37 -3.95
N LEU A 111 -2.33 -13.37 -3.65
CA LEU A 111 -2.17 -12.52 -2.47
C LEU A 111 -2.42 -13.26 -1.14
N ASN A 112 -3.00 -14.46 -1.19
CA ASN A 112 -3.18 -15.32 -0.01
C ASN A 112 -1.97 -16.23 0.25
N ARG A 113 -1.03 -16.30 -0.70
CA ARG A 113 0.19 -17.12 -0.60
C ARG A 113 1.42 -16.26 -0.86
N THR A 114 1.70 -15.35 0.05
CA THR A 114 2.84 -14.43 -0.03
C THR A 114 3.92 -14.79 0.97
N VAL A 115 5.17 -14.59 0.60
CA VAL A 115 6.32 -14.68 1.50
C VAL A 115 7.12 -13.39 1.40
N ALA A 116 7.30 -12.72 2.53
CA ALA A 116 8.08 -11.50 2.60
C ALA A 116 9.57 -11.80 2.87
N PHE A 117 10.42 -11.18 2.07
CA PHE A 117 11.86 -11.19 2.29
C PHE A 117 12.31 -9.80 2.72
N VAL A 118 12.96 -9.72 3.88
CA VAL A 118 13.44 -8.46 4.46
C VAL A 118 14.85 -8.67 4.98
N GLY A 119 15.74 -7.72 4.72
CA GLY A 119 17.09 -7.88 5.22
C GLY A 119 18.02 -6.69 4.97
N SER A 120 19.29 -6.89 5.19
CA SER A 120 20.31 -5.86 5.10
C SER A 120 20.45 -5.30 3.68
N ARG A 121 20.57 -3.97 3.57
CA ARG A 121 20.96 -3.29 2.32
C ARG A 121 22.41 -3.61 1.92
N ARG A 122 23.25 -4.00 2.89
CA ARG A 122 24.64 -4.46 2.70
C ARG A 122 24.73 -5.95 3.06
N ALA A 123 24.04 -6.78 2.30
CA ALA A 123 24.00 -8.22 2.53
C ALA A 123 25.35 -8.88 2.25
N SER A 124 25.76 -9.79 3.12
CA SER A 124 26.91 -10.65 2.90
C SER A 124 26.69 -11.64 1.73
N LEU A 125 27.74 -12.21 1.19
CA LEU A 125 27.62 -13.25 0.17
C LEU A 125 26.77 -14.42 0.65
N ASN A 126 27.01 -14.91 1.86
CA ASN A 126 26.20 -16.00 2.44
C ASN A 126 24.72 -15.64 2.58
N GLY A 127 24.41 -14.39 2.97
CA GLY A 127 23.03 -13.91 3.04
C GLY A 127 22.35 -13.91 1.68
N LYS A 128 23.04 -13.43 0.64
CA LYS A 128 22.53 -13.43 -0.73
C LYS A 128 22.29 -14.85 -1.26
N GLU A 129 23.26 -15.75 -1.07
CA GLU A 129 23.13 -17.15 -1.49
C GLU A 129 22.03 -17.89 -0.71
N GLY A 130 21.85 -17.60 0.58
CA GLY A 130 20.75 -18.13 1.38
C GLY A 130 19.39 -17.74 0.82
N VAL A 131 19.19 -16.46 0.47
CA VAL A 131 17.94 -15.98 -0.15
C VAL A 131 17.69 -16.66 -1.50
N LYS A 132 18.70 -16.74 -2.38
CA LYS A 132 18.57 -17.39 -3.68
C LYS A 132 18.16 -18.85 -3.53
N ARG A 133 18.77 -19.57 -2.58
CA ARG A 133 18.43 -20.97 -2.32
C ARG A 133 16.99 -21.13 -1.87
N VAL A 134 16.57 -20.37 -0.85
CA VAL A 134 15.20 -20.45 -0.33
C VAL A 134 14.17 -20.15 -1.44
N ILE A 135 14.40 -19.10 -2.24
CA ILE A 135 13.49 -18.75 -3.34
C ILE A 135 13.49 -19.81 -4.44
N SER A 136 14.64 -20.40 -4.74
CA SER A 136 14.74 -21.52 -5.69
C SER A 136 13.94 -22.75 -5.24
N ASP A 137 13.91 -23.03 -3.93
CA ASP A 137 13.13 -24.15 -3.37
C ASP A 137 11.62 -23.91 -3.48
N LEU A 138 11.18 -22.64 -3.64
CA LEU A 138 9.79 -22.28 -3.90
C LEU A 138 9.39 -22.38 -5.37
N LYS A 139 10.32 -22.68 -6.28
CA LYS A 139 10.05 -22.86 -7.71
C LYS A 139 8.90 -23.86 -7.91
N ASN A 140 8.04 -23.59 -8.88
CA ASN A 140 6.83 -24.37 -9.19
C ASN A 140 5.73 -24.32 -8.13
N THR A 141 5.81 -23.37 -7.20
CA THR A 141 4.68 -23.04 -6.32
C THR A 141 3.95 -21.80 -6.86
N ASP A 142 2.77 -21.52 -6.32
CA ASP A 142 2.01 -20.30 -6.60
C ASP A 142 2.26 -19.18 -5.57
N VAL A 143 3.39 -19.28 -4.87
CA VAL A 143 3.82 -18.26 -3.88
C VAL A 143 4.26 -16.99 -4.59
N CYS A 144 3.81 -15.84 -4.08
CA CYS A 144 4.28 -14.53 -4.50
C CYS A 144 5.33 -13.99 -3.51
N ILE A 145 6.47 -13.57 -4.03
CA ILE A 145 7.55 -12.99 -3.22
C ILE A 145 7.27 -11.49 -3.03
N VAL A 146 7.34 -11.03 -1.78
CA VAL A 146 7.10 -9.62 -1.44
C VAL A 146 8.36 -9.03 -0.82
N SER A 147 8.81 -7.88 -1.31
CA SER A 147 9.94 -7.16 -0.73
C SER A 147 9.88 -5.65 -1.04
N GLY A 148 10.83 -4.86 -0.55
CA GLY A 148 10.78 -3.40 -0.58
C GLY A 148 11.56 -2.73 -1.71
N LEU A 149 12.08 -3.48 -2.70
CA LEU A 149 12.91 -2.96 -3.80
C LEU A 149 14.20 -2.22 -3.36
N ALA A 150 14.58 -2.30 -2.09
CA ALA A 150 15.81 -1.71 -1.59
C ALA A 150 17.06 -2.46 -2.09
N ALA A 151 18.25 -1.88 -1.90
CA ALA A 151 19.49 -2.59 -2.17
C ALA A 151 19.64 -3.83 -1.26
N GLY A 152 20.44 -4.80 -1.67
CA GLY A 152 20.81 -5.97 -0.86
C GLY A 152 19.77 -7.09 -0.91
N ILE A 153 19.26 -7.52 0.23
CA ILE A 153 18.33 -8.67 0.30
C ILE A 153 17.09 -8.46 -0.55
N ASP A 154 16.51 -7.28 -0.52
CA ASP A 154 15.30 -6.97 -1.29
C ASP A 154 15.51 -7.16 -2.79
N ALA A 155 16.57 -6.55 -3.35
CA ALA A 155 16.90 -6.69 -4.76
C ALA A 155 17.12 -8.15 -5.15
N ILE A 156 17.96 -8.88 -4.38
CA ILE A 156 18.25 -10.31 -4.62
C ILE A 156 16.96 -11.14 -4.57
N SER A 157 16.02 -10.80 -3.70
CA SER A 157 14.75 -11.53 -3.59
C SER A 157 13.91 -11.36 -4.85
N HIS A 158 13.80 -10.15 -5.37
CA HIS A 158 13.08 -9.89 -6.62
C HIS A 158 13.77 -10.54 -7.82
N GLU A 159 15.10 -10.38 -7.96
CA GLU A 159 15.89 -11.00 -9.02
C GLU A 159 15.75 -12.53 -9.01
N SER A 160 15.81 -13.13 -7.80
CA SER A 160 15.68 -14.58 -7.65
C SER A 160 14.27 -15.08 -7.96
N ALA A 161 13.23 -14.29 -7.61
CA ALA A 161 11.86 -14.61 -7.94
C ALA A 161 11.66 -14.61 -9.46
N ILE A 162 12.12 -13.55 -10.15
CA ILE A 162 12.05 -13.42 -11.61
C ILE A 162 12.79 -14.57 -12.28
N TYR A 163 14.02 -14.87 -11.84
CA TYR A 163 14.83 -15.95 -12.38
C TYR A 163 14.15 -17.34 -12.28
N ASN A 164 13.40 -17.56 -11.19
CA ASN A 164 12.68 -18.82 -10.96
C ASN A 164 11.22 -18.80 -11.47
N ASN A 165 10.81 -17.79 -12.25
CA ASN A 165 9.45 -17.59 -12.75
C ASN A 165 8.37 -17.52 -11.66
N LEU A 166 8.74 -17.03 -10.48
CA LEU A 166 7.80 -16.70 -9.41
C LEU A 166 7.28 -15.27 -9.57
N LYS A 167 6.06 -15.03 -9.15
CA LYS A 167 5.52 -13.67 -9.06
C LYS A 167 6.18 -12.92 -7.93
N THR A 168 6.35 -11.60 -8.11
CA THR A 168 6.94 -10.75 -7.08
C THR A 168 6.27 -9.38 -7.02
N ILE A 169 6.15 -8.84 -5.81
CA ILE A 169 5.54 -7.54 -5.53
C ILE A 169 6.56 -6.67 -4.80
N GLY A 170 6.86 -5.51 -5.39
CA GLY A 170 7.65 -4.47 -4.73
C GLY A 170 6.76 -3.52 -3.93
N VAL A 171 6.99 -3.41 -2.63
CA VAL A 171 6.29 -2.46 -1.75
C VAL A 171 7.17 -1.24 -1.55
N ILE A 172 6.75 -0.10 -2.07
CA ILE A 172 7.51 1.15 -2.04
C ILE A 172 6.81 2.22 -1.20
N ALA A 173 7.59 3.09 -0.57
CA ALA A 173 7.08 4.24 0.19
C ALA A 173 7.33 5.59 -0.52
N SER A 174 8.15 5.59 -1.58
CA SER A 174 8.61 6.79 -2.28
C SER A 174 7.64 7.34 -3.35
N GLY A 175 6.55 6.63 -3.62
CA GLY A 175 5.71 6.92 -4.79
C GLY A 175 6.33 6.43 -6.11
N PHE A 176 5.53 6.38 -7.19
CA PHE A 176 5.92 5.74 -8.45
C PHE A 176 6.85 6.57 -9.34
N ASP A 177 7.00 7.86 -9.06
CA ASP A 177 7.85 8.73 -9.86
C ASP A 177 9.30 8.73 -9.38
N TYR A 178 9.56 8.06 -8.27
CA TYR A 178 10.87 8.06 -7.65
C TYR A 178 11.41 6.64 -7.48
N VAL A 179 12.42 6.30 -8.28
CA VAL A 179 13.13 5.01 -8.20
C VAL A 179 14.29 5.13 -7.21
N TYR A 180 14.28 4.30 -6.18
CA TYR A 180 15.38 4.26 -5.22
C TYR A 180 15.63 2.83 -4.70
N PRO A 181 16.88 2.35 -4.74
CA PRO A 181 18.06 2.97 -5.35
C PRO A 181 17.99 2.89 -6.89
N GLU A 182 18.67 3.81 -7.57
CA GLU A 182 18.70 3.83 -9.04
C GLU A 182 19.28 2.57 -9.66
N SER A 183 20.19 1.90 -8.95
CA SER A 183 20.74 0.60 -9.36
C SER A 183 19.67 -0.49 -9.57
N ASN A 184 18.51 -0.35 -8.93
CA ASN A 184 17.41 -1.32 -9.00
C ASN A 184 16.32 -0.92 -10.01
N LYS A 185 16.58 0.08 -10.86
CA LYS A 185 15.62 0.56 -11.85
C LYS A 185 15.04 -0.56 -12.71
N HIS A 186 15.87 -1.51 -13.11
CA HIS A 186 15.46 -2.68 -13.88
C HIS A 186 14.45 -3.59 -13.18
N LEU A 187 14.27 -3.48 -11.87
CA LEU A 187 13.26 -4.21 -11.10
C LEU A 187 11.91 -3.48 -11.03
N TYR A 188 11.88 -2.19 -11.43
CA TYR A 188 10.65 -1.39 -11.50
C TYR A 188 9.96 -1.48 -12.85
N GLU A 189 10.65 -1.97 -13.88
CA GLU A 189 10.17 -2.15 -15.25
C GLU A 189 9.59 -3.56 -15.47
#